data_50620d32a496a80986068d71b009d89b
#
_entry.id   50620d32a496a80986068d71b009d89b
#
_cell.length_a   1.000
_cell.length_b   1.000
_cell.length_c   1.000
_cell.angle_alpha   90.00
_cell.angle_beta   90.00
_cell.angle_gamma   90.00
#
_symmetry.space_group_name_H-M   'P 1'
#
loop_
_entity.id
_entity.type
_entity.pdbx_description
1 polymer ?
#
loop_
_entity_poly.entity_id
_entity_poly.type
_entity_poly.pdbx_seq_one_letter_code
_entity_poly.pdbx_strand_id
1 'polypeptide(L)'
;MASTGSTTVYGIRHHGPGSARSLRAALTRQRPDVVLIEGPPEADDLVALAADPDMRPPVALLGYVPGEPRQAAFWPFAVFSPEWQAIRYALDASGCLTQGSLTVIVVGVRAEIMRA
;
A
#
# COMPACT_ATOMS: atom_id res chain seq x y z
N MET A 1 -18.07 -19.56 -16.29
CA MET A 1 -16.68 -20.06 -16.26
C MET A 1 -15.97 -19.48 -15.07
N ALA A 2 -15.49 -20.31 -14.18
CA ALA A 2 -14.64 -19.83 -13.09
C ALA A 2 -13.30 -19.36 -13.70
N SER A 3 -12.99 -18.07 -13.58
CA SER A 3 -11.66 -17.60 -13.93
C SER A 3 -10.68 -18.09 -12.87
N THR A 4 -9.69 -18.86 -13.26
CA THR A 4 -8.56 -19.14 -12.41
C THR A 4 -7.77 -17.84 -12.27
N GLY A 5 -7.86 -17.24 -11.08
CA GLY A 5 -7.09 -16.03 -10.78
C GLY A 5 -5.59 -16.28 -10.96
N SER A 6 -4.88 -15.31 -11.48
CA SER A 6 -3.43 -15.32 -11.53
C SER A 6 -2.89 -14.37 -10.48
N THR A 7 -1.75 -14.73 -9.89
CA THR A 7 -1.04 -13.90 -8.92
C THR A 7 0.30 -13.47 -9.50
N THR A 8 0.57 -12.19 -9.44
CA THR A 8 1.88 -11.63 -9.80
C THR A 8 2.52 -11.03 -8.55
N VAL A 9 3.77 -11.37 -8.33
CA VAL A 9 4.57 -10.83 -7.22
C VAL A 9 5.57 -9.83 -7.77
N TYR A 10 5.57 -8.63 -7.23
CA TYR A 10 6.53 -7.58 -7.57
C TYR A 10 7.54 -7.42 -6.45
N GLY A 11 8.80 -7.67 -6.75
CA GLY A 11 9.89 -7.28 -5.87
C GLY A 11 10.08 -5.77 -5.93
N ILE A 12 10.18 -5.13 -4.79
CA ILE A 12 10.38 -3.69 -4.73
C ILE A 12 11.62 -3.35 -3.89
N ARG A 13 12.20 -2.21 -4.20
CA ARG A 13 13.17 -1.54 -3.34
C ARG A 13 12.48 -0.39 -2.63
N HIS A 14 12.43 -0.45 -1.31
CA HIS A 14 11.82 0.62 -0.50
C HIS A 14 12.46 1.97 -0.83
N HIS A 15 11.62 2.98 -1.02
CA HIS A 15 12.05 4.34 -1.38
C HIS A 15 12.92 4.41 -2.65
N GLY A 16 12.76 3.44 -3.56
CA GLY A 16 13.48 3.41 -4.83
C GLY A 16 12.64 4.07 -5.95
N PRO A 17 13.05 5.23 -6.49
CA PRO A 17 12.27 5.91 -7.53
C PRO A 17 12.06 5.06 -8.80
N GLY A 18 13.09 4.31 -9.20
CA GLY A 18 12.99 3.38 -10.31
C GLY A 18 12.01 2.24 -10.05
N SER A 19 12.04 1.69 -8.85
CA SER A 19 11.13 0.64 -8.42
C SER A 19 9.68 1.15 -8.38
N ALA A 20 9.47 2.33 -7.85
CA ALA A 20 8.15 2.97 -7.81
C ALA A 20 7.58 3.19 -9.22
N ARG A 21 8.40 3.67 -10.13
CA ARG A 21 8.01 3.92 -11.52
C ARG A 21 7.68 2.62 -12.25
N SER A 22 8.52 1.61 -12.11
CA SER A 22 8.32 0.30 -12.73
C SER A 22 7.06 -0.38 -12.20
N LEU A 23 6.82 -0.31 -10.89
CA LEU A 23 5.62 -0.86 -10.27
C LEU A 23 4.36 -0.16 -10.79
N ARG A 24 4.37 1.16 -10.81
CA ARG A 24 3.21 1.94 -11.31
C ARG A 24 2.89 1.57 -12.76
N ALA A 25 3.89 1.46 -13.61
CA ALA A 25 3.72 1.04 -15.00
C ALA A 25 3.16 -0.39 -15.11
N ALA A 26 3.66 -1.31 -14.29
CA ALA A 26 3.19 -2.69 -14.28
C ALA A 26 1.73 -2.79 -13.83
N LEU A 27 1.33 -2.09 -12.78
CA LEU A 27 -0.05 -2.04 -12.31
C LEU A 27 -0.98 -1.47 -13.38
N THR A 28 -0.54 -0.42 -14.07
CA THR A 28 -1.31 0.20 -15.16
C THR A 28 -1.54 -0.77 -16.32
N ARG A 29 -0.56 -1.61 -16.64
CA ARG A 29 -0.68 -2.63 -17.69
C ARG A 29 -1.54 -3.80 -17.27
N GLN A 30 -1.34 -4.31 -16.06
CA GLN A 30 -1.98 -5.54 -15.59
C GLN A 30 -3.40 -5.33 -15.08
N ARG A 31 -3.69 -4.16 -14.54
CA ARG A 31 -5.01 -3.80 -14.02
C ARG A 31 -5.56 -4.88 -13.07
N PRO A 32 -4.85 -5.16 -11.97
CA PRO A 32 -5.27 -6.21 -11.04
C PRO A 32 -6.59 -5.87 -10.35
N ASP A 33 -7.33 -6.90 -9.96
CA ASP A 33 -8.55 -6.75 -9.18
C ASP A 33 -8.26 -6.47 -7.71
N VAL A 34 -7.13 -6.97 -7.22
CA VAL A 34 -6.69 -6.82 -5.82
C VAL A 34 -5.22 -6.51 -5.80
N VAL A 35 -4.83 -5.52 -5.01
CA VAL A 35 -3.43 -5.20 -4.73
C VAL A 35 -3.15 -5.49 -3.27
N LEU A 36 -2.18 -6.35 -3.02
CA LEU A 36 -1.71 -6.67 -1.68
C LEU A 36 -0.41 -5.91 -1.42
N ILE A 37 -0.37 -5.17 -0.34
CA ILE A 37 0.78 -4.34 0.03
C ILE A 37 1.22 -4.76 1.42
N GLU A 38 2.52 -4.96 1.60
CA GLU A 38 3.09 -5.24 2.91
C GLU A 38 2.98 -4.01 3.83
N GLY A 39 2.45 -4.24 5.02
CA GLY A 39 2.30 -3.19 6.02
C GLY A 39 1.61 -3.70 7.28
N PRO A 40 1.40 -2.84 8.29
CA PRO A 40 0.69 -3.24 9.49
C PRO A 40 -0.81 -3.43 9.18
N PRO A 41 -1.42 -4.55 9.60
CA PRO A 41 -2.83 -4.81 9.28
C PRO A 41 -3.78 -3.77 9.88
N GLU A 42 -3.39 -3.11 10.95
CA GLU A 42 -4.14 -2.03 11.58
C GLU A 42 -4.28 -0.80 10.67
N ALA A 43 -3.48 -0.71 9.62
CA ALA A 43 -3.52 0.39 8.66
C ALA A 43 -4.62 0.26 7.62
N ASP A 44 -5.29 -0.87 7.51
CA ASP A 44 -6.32 -1.10 6.49
C ASP A 44 -7.38 0.01 6.47
N ASP A 45 -7.86 0.40 7.64
CA ASP A 45 -8.88 1.45 7.77
C ASP A 45 -8.36 2.85 7.41
N LEU A 46 -7.03 3.03 7.39
CA LEU A 46 -6.40 4.31 7.12
C LEU A 46 -6.01 4.49 5.64
N VAL A 47 -5.99 3.42 4.87
CA VAL A 47 -5.55 3.46 3.46
C VAL A 47 -6.36 4.45 2.65
N ALA A 48 -7.66 4.53 2.89
CA ALA A 48 -8.56 5.43 2.18
C ALA A 48 -8.20 6.93 2.37
N LEU A 49 -7.53 7.28 3.46
CA LEU A 49 -7.07 8.65 3.69
C LEU A 49 -6.05 9.12 2.65
N ALA A 50 -5.34 8.21 2.01
CA ALA A 50 -4.40 8.54 0.95
C ALA A 50 -5.09 9.08 -0.32
N ALA A 51 -6.40 8.94 -0.44
CA ALA A 51 -7.19 9.53 -1.52
C ALA A 51 -7.47 11.02 -1.31
N ASP A 52 -7.31 11.54 -0.09
CA ASP A 52 -7.52 12.94 0.20
C ASP A 52 -6.53 13.81 -0.61
N PRO A 53 -7.02 14.83 -1.35
CA PRO A 53 -6.15 15.72 -2.13
C PRO A 53 -5.13 16.46 -1.27
N ASP A 54 -5.42 16.67 0.01
CA ASP A 54 -4.51 17.34 0.94
C ASP A 54 -3.48 16.38 1.55
N MET A 55 -3.64 15.08 1.33
CA MET A 55 -2.66 14.07 1.75
C MET A 55 -1.48 14.07 0.78
N ARG A 56 -0.45 14.81 1.11
CA ARG A 56 0.75 14.98 0.27
C ARG A 56 1.97 14.39 0.95
N PRO A 57 2.64 13.41 0.34
CA PRO A 57 3.92 12.92 0.86
C PRO A 57 4.98 14.03 0.96
N PRO A 58 5.88 13.94 1.93
CA PRO A 58 6.11 12.80 2.80
C PRO A 58 5.09 12.70 3.93
N VAL A 59 4.60 11.49 4.14
CA VAL A 59 3.69 11.13 5.24
C VAL A 59 4.17 9.84 5.89
N ALA A 60 3.66 9.50 7.05
CA ALA A 60 4.01 8.24 7.70
C ALA A 60 2.81 7.66 8.44
N LEU A 61 2.78 6.33 8.49
CA LEU A 61 1.98 5.62 9.48
C LEU A 61 2.77 5.56 10.78
N LEU A 62 2.10 5.79 11.88
CA LEU A 62 2.65 5.62 13.21
C LEU A 62 1.85 4.55 13.94
N GLY A 63 2.53 3.47 14.32
CA GLY A 63 1.99 2.47 15.23
C GLY A 63 2.65 2.59 16.60
N TYR A 64 1.88 2.58 17.66
CA TYR A 64 2.41 2.66 19.01
C TYR A 64 1.53 1.87 19.99
N VAL A 65 2.14 1.48 21.10
CA VAL A 65 1.41 0.86 22.21
C VAL A 65 0.95 1.97 23.17
N PRO A 66 -0.35 2.12 23.41
CA PRO A 66 -0.85 3.11 24.35
C PRO A 66 -0.20 2.96 25.74
N GLY A 67 0.31 4.06 26.28
CA GLY A 67 1.02 4.06 27.56
C GLY A 67 2.51 3.69 27.48
N GLU A 68 2.99 3.23 26.33
CA GLU A 68 4.39 2.84 26.11
C GLU A 68 4.98 3.55 24.89
N PRO A 69 5.29 4.86 24.98
CA PRO A 69 5.70 5.66 23.82
C PRO A 69 7.03 5.22 23.21
N ARG A 70 7.82 4.40 23.92
CA ARG A 70 9.05 3.82 23.38
C ARG A 70 8.81 2.66 22.43
N GLN A 71 7.62 2.07 22.48
CA GLN A 71 7.20 1.03 21.55
C GLN A 71 6.40 1.64 20.41
N ALA A 72 7.11 2.23 19.48
CA ALA A 72 6.53 2.84 18.31
C ALA A 72 7.28 2.39 17.06
N ALA A 73 6.55 2.28 15.97
CA ALA A 73 7.09 2.00 14.65
C ALA A 73 6.53 3.00 13.64
N PHE A 74 7.36 3.36 12.68
CA PHE A 74 7.01 4.29 11.62
C PHE A 74 7.13 3.60 10.27
N TRP A 75 6.15 3.83 9.40
CA TRP A 75 6.20 3.45 8.00
C TRP A 75 6.13 4.72 7.16
N PRO A 76 7.28 5.30 6.79
CA PRO A 76 7.30 6.53 6.01
C PRO A 76 7.01 6.28 4.53
N PHE A 77 6.33 7.23 3.92
CA PHE A 77 6.03 7.21 2.49
C PHE A 77 6.45 8.53 1.86
N ALA A 78 7.18 8.43 0.77
CA ALA A 78 7.47 9.53 -0.13
C ALA A 78 6.74 9.31 -1.46
N VAL A 79 6.70 10.31 -2.32
CA VAL A 79 6.14 10.16 -3.67
C VAL A 79 6.81 9.00 -4.42
N PHE A 80 8.11 8.80 -4.21
CA PHE A 80 8.90 7.74 -4.83
C PHE A 80 8.92 6.42 -4.04
N SER A 81 8.07 6.25 -3.05
CA SER A 81 7.90 4.96 -2.37
C SER A 81 7.01 4.06 -3.21
N PRO A 82 7.45 2.84 -3.58
CA PRO A 82 6.63 1.93 -4.37
C PRO A 82 5.28 1.63 -3.72
N GLU A 83 5.26 1.46 -2.41
CA GLU A 83 4.05 1.20 -1.64
C GLU A 83 3.05 2.37 -1.77
N TRP A 84 3.54 3.60 -1.71
CA TRP A 84 2.71 4.78 -1.91
C TRP A 84 2.11 4.80 -3.32
N GLN A 85 2.90 4.51 -4.33
CA GLN A 85 2.44 4.45 -5.71
C GLN A 85 1.40 3.35 -5.92
N ALA A 86 1.56 2.20 -5.26
CA ALA A 86 0.57 1.13 -5.30
C ALA A 86 -0.75 1.54 -4.65
N ILE A 87 -0.70 2.18 -3.48
CA ILE A 87 -1.88 2.70 -2.79
C ILE A 87 -2.60 3.73 -3.66
N ARG A 88 -1.87 4.69 -4.20
CA ARG A 88 -2.45 5.73 -5.06
C ARG A 88 -3.05 5.15 -6.34
N TYR A 89 -2.38 4.20 -6.96
CA TYR A 89 -2.93 3.51 -8.13
C TYR A 89 -4.27 2.84 -7.78
N ALA A 90 -4.31 2.10 -6.69
CA ALA A 90 -5.50 1.37 -6.29
C ALA A 90 -6.67 2.31 -5.99
N LEU A 91 -6.43 3.42 -5.30
CA LEU A 91 -7.45 4.42 -4.98
C LEU A 91 -7.93 5.15 -6.23
N ASP A 92 -7.02 5.52 -7.14
CA ASP A 92 -7.37 6.17 -8.39
C ASP A 92 -8.19 5.24 -9.29
N ALA A 93 -7.83 3.97 -9.36
CA ALA A 93 -8.56 2.96 -10.13
C ALA A 93 -9.96 2.71 -9.55
N SER A 94 -10.09 2.66 -8.22
CA SER A 94 -11.39 2.49 -7.54
C SER A 94 -12.34 3.65 -7.82
N GLY A 95 -11.81 4.86 -7.91
CA GLY A 95 -12.60 6.06 -8.27
C GLY A 95 -13.03 6.08 -9.74
N CYS A 96 -12.35 5.35 -10.59
CA CYS A 96 -12.61 5.30 -12.04
C CYS A 96 -13.53 4.13 -12.43
N LEU A 97 -13.65 3.12 -11.57
CA LEU A 97 -14.39 1.90 -11.86
C LEU A 97 -15.78 1.96 -11.23
N THR A 98 -16.75 2.34 -12.02
CA THR A 98 -18.17 2.26 -11.64
C THR A 98 -18.69 0.80 -11.56
N GLN A 99 -17.88 -0.16 -11.99
CA GLN A 99 -18.22 -1.59 -11.94
C GLN A 99 -16.94 -2.41 -11.66
N GLY A 100 -16.70 -2.74 -10.43
CA GLY A 100 -15.58 -3.54 -9.99
C GLY A 100 -14.78 -2.81 -8.91
N SER A 101 -14.82 -3.32 -7.71
CA SER A 101 -14.06 -2.77 -6.61
C SER A 101 -12.63 -3.29 -6.66
N LEU A 102 -11.69 -2.41 -6.92
CA LEU A 102 -10.30 -2.72 -6.59
C LEU A 102 -10.17 -2.64 -5.07
N THR A 103 -9.76 -3.75 -4.49
CA THR A 103 -9.55 -3.84 -3.04
C THR A 103 -8.08 -3.69 -2.75
N VAL A 104 -7.74 -2.77 -1.87
CA VAL A 104 -6.41 -2.68 -1.28
C VAL A 104 -6.45 -3.40 0.05
N ILE A 105 -5.62 -4.41 0.18
CA ILE A 105 -5.45 -5.13 1.44
C ILE A 105 -4.01 -4.91 1.89
N VAL A 106 -3.84 -4.40 3.10
CA VAL A 106 -2.52 -4.29 3.70
C VAL A 106 -2.26 -5.60 4.45
N VAL A 107 -1.29 -6.36 3.96
CA VAL A 107 -0.90 -7.62 4.60
C VAL A 107 0.26 -7.35 5.53
N GLY A 108 0.03 -7.50 6.82
CA GLY A 108 1.07 -7.34 7.83
C GLY A 108 1.88 -8.61 8.05
N VAL A 109 3.18 -8.49 8.03
CA VAL A 109 4.06 -9.50 8.61
C VAL A 109 4.06 -9.30 10.12
N ARG A 110 3.21 -10.04 10.77
CA ARG A 110 2.75 -9.76 12.14
C ARG A 110 3.76 -10.02 13.27
N ALA A 111 4.83 -10.74 13.02
CA ALA A 111 5.52 -11.37 14.15
C ALA A 111 6.90 -10.82 14.48
N GLU A 112 7.61 -10.25 13.53
CA GLU A 112 9.04 -9.99 13.73
C GLU A 112 9.38 -8.51 13.89
N ILE A 113 8.55 -7.62 13.38
CA ILE A 113 8.76 -6.18 13.51
C ILE A 113 8.49 -5.70 14.94
N MET A 114 7.64 -6.42 15.67
CA MET A 114 7.31 -6.07 17.06
C MET A 114 8.36 -6.54 18.08
N ARG A 115 9.39 -7.26 17.64
CA ARG A 115 10.47 -7.77 18.52
C ARG A 115 11.84 -7.17 18.27
N ALA A 116 11.95 -6.32 17.29
CA ALA A 116 13.20 -5.64 17.02
C ALA A 116 13.39 -4.40 17.89
#